data_3920a6df0d1f89e271839f18500532ca
#
_entry.id   3920a6df0d1f89e271839f18500532ca
#
_cell.length_a   1.000
_cell.length_b   1.000
_cell.length_c   1.000
_cell.angle_alpha   90.00
_cell.angle_beta   90.00
_cell.angle_gamma   90.00
#
_symmetry.space_group_name_H-M   'P 1'
#
loop_
_entity.id
_entity.type
_entity.pdbx_description
1 polymer ?
#
loop_
_entity_poly.entity_id
_entity_poly.type
_entity_poly.pdbx_seq_one_letter_code
_entity_poly.pdbx_strand_id
1 'polypeptide(L)'
;MKRILLFVLLSSVLLALWGCNEKQTARPFITKWKGKAGQELKIPILGTYTLTWYNEATPEDRHTEQVTITAYMGENGFEETTPYILIPPTDGIYVVEAGPEGVEGMLMSFENSFEYGHTLLAVVQFGDVVWKRLHYAFSWCVNMRFDEGIDTPNLSQCTSLKGMFQWCKSFNSPLANWDVSKITNMNSMFETCENFNQPLERWDVSHVTDMSRMFAECSSFNQPLAKWDVSKVNDMSGMFANCESFNQPLGSWDVSQVTQTSGMFFDCALFNQPLDRWNVEKVTNMCGMFFKCTSFNQSLEAWKINPLAYTEGMLGMFVASPAAELPFVAKWREAGSQLDDVEEDMDPEKEYITEE
;
A
#
# COMPACT_ATOMS: atom_id res chain seq x y z
N MET A 1 6.23 69.15 -6.79
CA MET A 1 6.35 67.74 -6.31
C MET A 1 5.05 67.23 -5.69
N LYS A 2 3.87 67.46 -6.26
CA LYS A 2 2.57 66.93 -5.74
C LYS A 2 1.63 66.35 -6.84
N ARG A 3 2.18 66.04 -8.04
CA ARG A 3 1.37 65.51 -9.18
C ARG A 3 1.82 64.12 -9.65
N ILE A 4 2.82 63.49 -9.06
CA ILE A 4 3.32 62.16 -9.46
C ILE A 4 2.78 61.02 -8.55
N LEU A 5 2.22 61.34 -7.37
CA LEU A 5 1.71 60.35 -6.43
C LEU A 5 0.27 59.86 -6.68
N LEU A 6 -0.47 60.51 -7.61
CA LEU A 6 -1.86 60.13 -7.88
C LEU A 6 -2.04 59.14 -9.02
N PHE A 7 -1.02 58.93 -9.84
CA PHE A 7 -1.07 57.98 -10.97
C PHE A 7 -0.68 56.51 -10.60
N VAL A 8 0.05 56.34 -9.51
CA VAL A 8 0.45 55.00 -9.04
C VAL A 8 -0.66 54.33 -8.21
N LEU A 9 -1.53 55.08 -7.57
CA LEU A 9 -2.66 54.53 -6.78
C LEU A 9 -3.88 54.14 -7.64
N LEU A 10 -4.02 54.71 -8.86
CA LEU A 10 -5.12 54.33 -9.77
C LEU A 10 -4.79 53.10 -10.63
N SER A 11 -3.53 52.77 -10.82
CA SER A 11 -3.12 51.53 -11.53
C SER A 11 -3.24 50.29 -10.66
N SER A 12 -3.09 50.40 -9.31
CA SER A 12 -3.23 49.29 -8.39
C SER A 12 -4.69 48.95 -8.07
N VAL A 13 -5.62 49.89 -8.22
CA VAL A 13 -7.08 49.63 -8.01
C VAL A 13 -7.76 49.07 -9.26
N LEU A 14 -7.25 49.39 -10.46
CA LEU A 14 -7.75 48.81 -11.73
C LEU A 14 -7.26 47.38 -11.98
N LEU A 15 -6.11 46.97 -11.41
CA LEU A 15 -5.62 45.58 -11.43
C LEU A 15 -6.37 44.66 -10.44
N ALA A 16 -7.00 45.23 -9.39
CA ALA A 16 -7.81 44.48 -8.44
C ALA A 16 -9.27 44.24 -8.88
N LEU A 17 -9.75 44.89 -9.99
CA LEU A 17 -11.09 44.71 -10.53
C LEU A 17 -11.13 43.86 -11.83
N TRP A 18 -9.97 43.49 -12.35
CA TRP A 18 -9.83 42.41 -13.34
C TRP A 18 -9.28 41.13 -12.67
N GLY A 19 -9.89 40.74 -11.58
CA GLY A 19 -9.90 39.35 -11.14
C GLY A 19 -10.74 38.61 -12.18
N CYS A 20 -10.11 38.25 -13.30
CA CYS A 20 -10.59 37.20 -14.16
C CYS A 20 -10.85 36.00 -13.25
N ASN A 21 -12.10 35.63 -13.03
CA ASN A 21 -12.50 34.31 -12.68
C ASN A 21 -12.14 33.42 -13.89
N GLU A 22 -10.84 33.23 -14.16
CA GLU A 22 -10.42 32.04 -14.86
C GLU A 22 -10.90 30.89 -13.96
N LYS A 23 -11.95 30.21 -14.38
CA LYS A 23 -12.31 28.91 -13.82
C LYS A 23 -11.01 28.13 -13.92
N GLN A 24 -10.34 27.93 -12.79
CA GLN A 24 -9.16 27.09 -12.71
C GLN A 24 -9.59 25.76 -13.33
N THR A 25 -9.04 25.43 -14.48
CA THR A 25 -9.38 24.17 -15.16
C THR A 25 -8.99 23.05 -14.23
N ALA A 26 -9.94 22.17 -13.95
CA ALA A 26 -9.71 21.04 -13.08
C ALA A 26 -8.54 20.20 -13.61
N ARG A 27 -7.63 19.79 -12.70
CA ARG A 27 -6.37 19.12 -13.05
C ARG A 27 -6.61 17.63 -13.30
N PRO A 28 -6.11 17.06 -14.43
CA PRO A 28 -6.26 15.65 -14.75
C PRO A 28 -5.37 14.77 -13.87
N PHE A 29 -5.64 13.46 -13.84
CA PHE A 29 -4.69 12.43 -13.43
C PHE A 29 -3.69 12.20 -14.56
N ILE A 30 -2.39 12.23 -14.27
CA ILE A 30 -1.33 12.12 -15.29
C ILE A 30 -0.35 11.02 -14.95
N THR A 31 -0.12 10.13 -15.91
CA THR A 31 0.81 9.01 -15.81
C THR A 31 1.77 8.94 -17.00
N LYS A 32 2.92 8.29 -16.83
CA LYS A 32 3.89 8.03 -17.90
C LYS A 32 4.08 6.53 -18.07
N TRP A 33 4.04 6.09 -19.32
CA TRP A 33 4.11 4.70 -19.72
C TRP A 33 5.18 4.46 -20.75
N LYS A 34 5.87 3.33 -20.68
CA LYS A 34 6.82 2.89 -21.69
C LYS A 34 6.07 2.18 -22.80
N GLY A 35 5.96 2.80 -23.97
CA GLY A 35 5.36 2.24 -25.16
C GLY A 35 6.39 1.68 -26.14
N LYS A 36 6.00 0.61 -26.86
CA LYS A 36 6.78 0.03 -27.94
C LYS A 36 5.93 -0.03 -29.19
N ALA A 37 6.49 0.39 -30.32
CA ALA A 37 5.80 0.50 -31.60
C ALA A 37 5.01 -0.78 -31.95
N GLY A 38 3.72 -0.64 -32.22
CA GLY A 38 2.84 -1.73 -32.62
C GLY A 38 2.47 -2.73 -31.51
N GLN A 39 2.93 -2.54 -30.25
CA GLN A 39 2.53 -3.38 -29.12
C GLN A 39 1.40 -2.71 -28.31
N GLU A 40 0.53 -3.52 -27.73
CA GLU A 40 -0.53 -3.01 -26.86
C GLU A 40 0.05 -2.41 -25.57
N LEU A 41 -0.48 -1.23 -25.21
CA LEU A 41 -0.28 -0.60 -23.92
C LEU A 41 -1.65 -0.47 -23.24
N LYS A 42 -1.84 -1.17 -22.15
CA LYS A 42 -3.12 -1.26 -21.44
C LYS A 42 -3.23 -0.19 -20.36
N ILE A 43 -4.24 0.66 -20.45
CA ILE A 43 -4.49 1.77 -19.52
C ILE A 43 -5.73 1.46 -18.69
N PRO A 44 -5.58 1.00 -17.41
CA PRO A 44 -6.66 0.46 -16.60
C PRO A 44 -7.29 1.53 -15.66
N ILE A 45 -7.53 2.74 -16.16
CA ILE A 45 -8.15 3.83 -15.39
C ILE A 45 -9.67 3.71 -15.50
N LEU A 46 -10.35 3.55 -14.36
CA LEU A 46 -11.80 3.31 -14.28
C LEU A 46 -12.62 4.59 -14.36
N GLY A 47 -13.78 4.51 -14.99
CA GLY A 47 -14.76 5.57 -15.09
C GLY A 47 -15.14 5.95 -16.52
N THR A 48 -15.90 7.03 -16.68
CA THR A 48 -16.26 7.62 -17.97
C THR A 48 -15.66 9.01 -18.04
N TYR A 49 -14.59 9.20 -18.80
CA TYR A 49 -13.79 10.42 -18.78
C TYR A 49 -13.16 10.73 -20.14
N THR A 50 -12.63 11.94 -20.27
CA THR A 50 -11.78 12.31 -21.41
C THR A 50 -10.39 11.78 -21.19
N LEU A 51 -9.91 10.92 -22.10
CA LEU A 51 -8.54 10.42 -22.17
C LEU A 51 -7.77 11.23 -23.21
N THR A 52 -6.61 11.75 -22.85
CA THR A 52 -5.64 12.33 -23.78
C THR A 52 -4.32 11.61 -23.65
N TRP A 53 -3.70 11.27 -24.77
CA TRP A 53 -2.38 10.68 -24.75
C TRP A 53 -1.49 11.21 -25.87
N TYR A 54 -0.18 11.18 -25.66
CA TYR A 54 0.82 11.63 -26.63
C TYR A 54 2.20 11.06 -26.29
N ASN A 55 3.09 11.00 -27.29
CA ASN A 55 4.50 10.69 -27.03
C ASN A 55 5.16 11.93 -26.40
N GLU A 56 5.93 11.73 -25.31
CA GLU A 56 6.62 12.83 -24.59
C GLU A 56 7.60 13.59 -25.50
N ALA A 57 8.15 12.93 -26.54
CA ALA A 57 9.04 13.55 -27.52
C ALA A 57 8.33 14.41 -28.58
N THR A 58 7.01 14.22 -28.78
CA THR A 58 6.17 14.97 -29.73
C THR A 58 4.86 15.40 -29.07
N PRO A 59 4.92 16.30 -28.05
CA PRO A 59 3.76 16.64 -27.22
C PRO A 59 2.64 17.39 -27.98
N GLU A 60 2.91 17.86 -29.20
CA GLU A 60 1.94 18.47 -30.13
C GLU A 60 1.03 17.42 -30.78
N ASP A 61 1.45 16.17 -30.91
CA ASP A 61 0.67 15.07 -31.53
C ASP A 61 -0.25 14.42 -30.47
N ARG A 62 -1.24 15.18 -29.99
CA ARG A 62 -2.18 14.75 -28.94
C ARG A 62 -3.39 14.05 -29.52
N HIS A 63 -3.70 12.90 -28.98
CA HIS A 63 -4.92 12.15 -29.27
C HIS A 63 -5.88 12.27 -28.08
N THR A 64 -7.13 12.65 -28.35
CA THR A 64 -8.12 12.87 -27.28
C THR A 64 -9.44 12.18 -27.66
N GLU A 65 -10.00 11.43 -26.72
CA GLU A 65 -11.28 10.75 -26.91
C GLU A 65 -12.03 10.55 -25.59
N GLN A 66 -13.32 10.23 -25.68
CA GLN A 66 -14.13 9.82 -24.53
C GLN A 66 -14.04 8.31 -24.35
N VAL A 67 -13.71 7.86 -23.15
CA VAL A 67 -13.60 6.44 -22.83
C VAL A 67 -14.51 6.08 -21.65
N THR A 68 -14.95 4.82 -21.64
CA THR A 68 -15.65 4.23 -20.49
C THR A 68 -15.00 2.91 -20.16
N ILE A 69 -14.46 2.80 -18.94
CA ILE A 69 -13.78 1.60 -18.44
C ILE A 69 -14.44 1.20 -17.14
N THR A 70 -14.91 -0.05 -17.07
CA THR A 70 -15.59 -0.60 -15.91
C THR A 70 -14.83 -1.79 -15.34
N ALA A 71 -14.95 -1.98 -14.03
CA ALA A 71 -14.53 -3.21 -13.39
C ALA A 71 -15.68 -4.24 -13.39
N TYR A 72 -15.35 -5.52 -13.45
CA TYR A 72 -16.28 -6.63 -13.36
C TYR A 72 -15.65 -7.78 -12.55
N MET A 73 -16.46 -8.69 -12.04
CA MET A 73 -15.96 -9.89 -11.37
C MET A 73 -15.62 -10.94 -12.44
N GLY A 74 -14.36 -11.34 -12.50
CA GLY A 74 -13.89 -12.43 -13.35
C GLY A 74 -14.41 -13.81 -12.89
N GLU A 75 -14.25 -14.82 -13.74
CA GLU A 75 -14.63 -16.20 -13.42
C GLU A 75 -13.78 -16.78 -12.27
N ASN A 76 -12.56 -16.26 -12.09
CA ASN A 76 -11.62 -16.58 -11.02
C ASN A 76 -12.01 -15.96 -9.65
N GLY A 77 -13.09 -15.16 -9.58
CA GLY A 77 -13.54 -14.47 -8.37
C GLY A 77 -12.79 -13.18 -8.04
N PHE A 78 -11.84 -12.75 -8.89
CA PHE A 78 -11.16 -11.47 -8.74
C PHE A 78 -11.83 -10.36 -9.55
N GLU A 79 -11.62 -9.11 -9.14
CA GLU A 79 -12.11 -7.95 -9.87
C GLU A 79 -11.17 -7.66 -11.04
N GLU A 80 -11.71 -7.57 -12.24
CA GLU A 80 -11.00 -7.36 -13.50
C GLU A 80 -11.49 -6.12 -14.23
N THR A 81 -10.71 -5.66 -15.23
CA THR A 81 -11.09 -4.54 -16.09
C THR A 81 -10.93 -4.90 -17.56
N THR A 82 -11.70 -4.21 -18.42
CA THR A 82 -11.40 -4.13 -19.84
C THR A 82 -10.66 -2.81 -20.08
N PRO A 83 -9.31 -2.80 -20.06
CA PRO A 83 -8.54 -1.55 -20.13
C PRO A 83 -8.68 -0.88 -21.49
N TYR A 84 -8.41 0.43 -21.56
CA TYR A 84 -8.20 1.10 -22.84
C TYR A 84 -6.92 0.57 -23.48
N ILE A 85 -6.99 0.20 -24.75
CA ILE A 85 -5.84 -0.31 -25.51
C ILE A 85 -5.28 0.83 -26.37
N LEU A 86 -4.07 1.27 -26.04
CA LEU A 86 -3.28 2.21 -26.82
C LEU A 86 -2.23 1.43 -27.63
N ILE A 87 -2.16 1.67 -28.94
CA ILE A 87 -1.13 1.12 -29.81
C ILE A 87 -0.12 2.23 -30.12
N PRO A 88 1.06 2.27 -29.47
CA PRO A 88 2.09 3.25 -29.75
C PRO A 88 2.54 3.21 -31.22
N PRO A 89 2.53 4.33 -31.96
CA PRO A 89 3.05 4.37 -33.33
C PRO A 89 4.58 4.27 -33.40
N THR A 90 5.27 4.66 -32.32
CA THR A 90 6.72 4.66 -32.17
C THR A 90 7.14 4.16 -30.81
N ASP A 91 8.38 3.73 -30.65
CA ASP A 91 8.94 3.49 -29.32
C ASP A 91 9.06 4.82 -28.55
N GLY A 92 8.80 4.81 -27.24
CA GLY A 92 8.97 6.02 -26.45
C GLY A 92 8.24 5.99 -25.11
N ILE A 93 8.22 7.16 -24.47
CA ILE A 93 7.45 7.42 -23.25
C ILE A 93 6.15 8.09 -23.66
N TYR A 94 5.03 7.53 -23.24
CA TYR A 94 3.70 8.05 -23.49
C TYR A 94 3.13 8.66 -22.22
N VAL A 95 2.72 9.92 -22.33
CA VAL A 95 1.98 10.62 -21.30
C VAL A 95 0.51 10.33 -21.51
N VAL A 96 -0.16 9.91 -20.43
CA VAL A 96 -1.61 9.65 -20.40
C VAL A 96 -2.23 10.58 -19.39
N GLU A 97 -3.18 11.39 -19.84
CA GLU A 97 -3.96 12.34 -19.05
C GLU A 97 -5.42 11.85 -19.01
N ALA A 98 -5.91 11.50 -17.82
CA ALA A 98 -7.32 11.20 -17.60
C ALA A 98 -7.99 12.42 -16.97
N GLY A 99 -9.00 12.97 -17.62
CA GLY A 99 -9.70 14.16 -17.12
C GLY A 99 -10.26 13.91 -15.72
N PRO A 100 -10.28 14.91 -14.81
CA PRO A 100 -10.65 14.66 -13.42
C PRO A 100 -12.12 14.27 -13.27
N GLU A 101 -13.00 14.78 -14.14
CA GLU A 101 -14.41 14.44 -14.14
C GLU A 101 -14.61 13.03 -14.70
N GLY A 102 -15.28 12.19 -13.93
CA GLY A 102 -15.64 10.84 -14.33
C GLY A 102 -14.59 9.75 -14.08
N VAL A 103 -13.35 10.09 -13.69
CA VAL A 103 -12.39 9.11 -13.18
C VAL A 103 -12.85 8.65 -11.80
N GLU A 104 -12.92 7.33 -11.62
CA GLU A 104 -13.36 6.72 -10.35
C GLU A 104 -12.25 5.95 -9.64
N GLY A 105 -11.29 5.42 -10.39
CA GLY A 105 -10.25 4.57 -9.83
C GLY A 105 -9.22 4.13 -10.86
N MET A 106 -8.34 3.25 -10.40
CA MET A 106 -7.40 2.52 -11.23
C MET A 106 -7.31 1.09 -10.69
N LEU A 107 -7.25 0.11 -11.56
CA LEU A 107 -7.20 -1.30 -11.17
C LEU A 107 -6.31 -2.07 -12.15
N MET A 108 -5.12 -2.46 -11.70
CA MET A 108 -4.29 -3.44 -12.40
C MET A 108 -4.90 -4.82 -12.14
N SER A 109 -5.59 -5.38 -13.14
CA SER A 109 -6.22 -6.70 -13.03
C SER A 109 -5.18 -7.78 -12.78
N PHE A 110 -5.50 -8.74 -11.91
CA PHE A 110 -4.57 -9.77 -11.44
C PHE A 110 -3.98 -10.61 -12.58
N GLU A 111 -4.78 -11.01 -13.58
CA GLU A 111 -4.32 -11.82 -14.71
C GLU A 111 -3.35 -11.11 -15.65
N ASN A 112 -3.41 -9.78 -15.70
CA ASN A 112 -2.63 -8.98 -16.66
C ASN A 112 -1.59 -8.07 -16.00
N SER A 113 -1.57 -7.94 -14.67
CA SER A 113 -0.69 -7.03 -13.96
C SER A 113 0.80 -7.40 -14.14
N PHE A 114 1.12 -8.69 -14.12
CA PHE A 114 2.47 -9.19 -14.34
C PHE A 114 3.00 -8.82 -15.73
N GLU A 115 2.14 -8.86 -16.76
CA GLU A 115 2.54 -8.58 -18.15
C GLU A 115 2.69 -7.08 -18.43
N TYR A 116 1.87 -6.22 -17.79
CA TYR A 116 1.79 -4.80 -18.14
C TYR A 116 2.28 -3.84 -17.06
N GLY A 117 2.36 -4.28 -15.81
CA GLY A 117 2.81 -3.44 -14.69
C GLY A 117 4.19 -2.84 -14.88
N HIS A 118 5.09 -3.53 -15.61
CA HIS A 118 6.42 -3.02 -15.92
C HIS A 118 6.43 -1.83 -16.91
N THR A 119 5.32 -1.53 -17.57
CA THR A 119 5.21 -0.43 -18.54
C THR A 119 4.86 0.91 -17.87
N LEU A 120 4.19 0.92 -16.71
CA LEU A 120 3.96 2.14 -15.94
C LEU A 120 5.26 2.61 -15.29
N LEU A 121 5.72 3.81 -15.65
CA LEU A 121 6.99 4.38 -15.20
C LEU A 121 6.80 5.42 -14.09
N ALA A 122 5.78 6.26 -14.19
CA ALA A 122 5.53 7.29 -13.21
C ALA A 122 4.06 7.69 -13.09
N VAL A 123 3.67 8.09 -11.88
CA VAL A 123 2.53 8.97 -11.63
C VAL A 123 3.09 10.38 -11.49
N VAL A 124 2.63 11.28 -12.37
CA VAL A 124 3.10 12.67 -12.47
C VAL A 124 2.20 13.59 -11.65
N GLN A 125 0.90 13.33 -11.64
CA GLN A 125 -0.12 14.14 -10.99
C GLN A 125 -1.33 13.28 -10.63
N PHE A 126 -1.82 13.37 -9.38
CA PHE A 126 -3.11 12.79 -9.00
C PHE A 126 -4.29 13.65 -9.44
N GLY A 127 -4.07 14.95 -9.54
CA GLY A 127 -5.06 15.91 -10.02
C GLY A 127 -6.21 16.15 -9.04
N ASP A 128 -7.32 16.67 -9.57
CA ASP A 128 -8.51 16.97 -8.78
C ASP A 128 -9.52 15.80 -8.75
N VAL A 129 -9.05 14.58 -9.03
CA VAL A 129 -9.84 13.34 -8.98
C VAL A 129 -10.23 13.04 -7.54
N VAL A 130 -11.50 12.74 -7.29
CA VAL A 130 -11.98 12.16 -6.05
C VAL A 130 -11.97 10.64 -6.19
N TRP A 131 -10.94 10.01 -5.62
CA TRP A 131 -10.71 8.58 -5.78
C TRP A 131 -11.71 7.74 -4.97
N LYS A 132 -12.33 6.77 -5.62
CA LYS A 132 -13.24 5.81 -5.01
C LYS A 132 -12.62 4.42 -4.88
N ARG A 133 -11.75 4.04 -5.82
CA ARG A 133 -11.16 2.71 -5.94
C ARG A 133 -9.68 2.79 -6.26
N LEU A 134 -8.84 2.33 -5.32
CA LEU A 134 -7.38 2.25 -5.48
C LEU A 134 -6.82 0.89 -4.99
N HIS A 135 -7.68 -0.09 -4.70
CA HIS A 135 -7.18 -1.44 -4.42
C HIS A 135 -6.51 -2.01 -5.68
N TYR A 136 -5.33 -2.58 -5.50
CA TYR A 136 -4.45 -3.07 -6.57
C TYR A 136 -4.12 -2.04 -7.69
N ALA A 137 -4.28 -0.73 -7.43
CA ALA A 137 -4.15 0.30 -8.46
C ALA A 137 -2.80 0.32 -9.18
N PHE A 138 -1.72 -0.03 -8.48
CA PHE A 138 -0.36 -0.07 -9.01
C PHE A 138 0.31 -1.44 -8.78
N SER A 139 -0.47 -2.49 -8.53
CA SER A 139 0.06 -3.82 -8.31
C SER A 139 0.96 -4.27 -9.48
N TRP A 140 2.12 -4.89 -9.17
CA TRP A 140 3.13 -5.30 -10.15
C TRP A 140 3.81 -4.18 -10.96
N CYS A 141 3.60 -2.91 -10.60
CA CYS A 141 4.28 -1.79 -11.27
C CYS A 141 5.73 -1.66 -10.79
N VAL A 142 6.55 -2.64 -11.13
CA VAL A 142 7.91 -2.83 -10.60
C VAL A 142 8.87 -1.67 -10.87
N ASN A 143 8.61 -0.84 -11.88
CA ASN A 143 9.42 0.30 -12.28
C ASN A 143 8.81 1.65 -11.90
N MET A 144 7.61 1.64 -11.29
CA MET A 144 6.83 2.85 -11.05
C MET A 144 7.41 3.67 -9.90
N ARG A 145 7.37 4.98 -10.07
CA ARG A 145 7.65 5.98 -9.05
C ARG A 145 6.65 7.13 -9.12
N PHE A 146 6.62 7.95 -8.11
CA PHE A 146 5.97 9.24 -8.17
C PHE A 146 7.00 10.31 -8.59
N ASP A 147 6.61 11.23 -9.46
CA ASP A 147 7.47 12.34 -9.87
C ASP A 147 7.70 13.30 -8.68
N GLU A 148 8.81 14.03 -8.71
CA GLU A 148 9.18 14.96 -7.64
C GLU A 148 8.14 16.09 -7.51
N GLY A 149 7.72 16.37 -6.29
CA GLY A 149 6.73 17.43 -6.02
C GLY A 149 5.29 17.08 -6.39
N ILE A 150 4.99 15.79 -6.62
CA ILE A 150 3.62 15.32 -6.90
C ILE A 150 2.63 15.79 -5.83
N ASP A 151 1.41 16.10 -6.26
CA ASP A 151 0.28 16.35 -5.37
C ASP A 151 -0.18 15.06 -4.64
N THR A 152 -1.06 15.22 -3.64
CA THR A 152 -1.63 14.08 -2.92
C THR A 152 -2.99 13.70 -3.48
N PRO A 153 -3.35 12.40 -3.54
CA PRO A 153 -4.66 11.97 -3.98
C PRO A 153 -5.77 12.39 -2.99
N ASN A 154 -6.92 12.79 -3.52
CA ASN A 154 -8.11 12.98 -2.70
C ASN A 154 -8.78 11.63 -2.40
N LEU A 155 -8.51 11.06 -1.22
CA LEU A 155 -9.01 9.76 -0.77
C LEU A 155 -10.33 9.85 0.03
N SER A 156 -11.02 10.99 0.03
CA SER A 156 -12.22 11.22 0.86
C SER A 156 -13.37 10.23 0.60
N GLN A 157 -13.39 9.57 -0.55
CA GLN A 157 -14.37 8.53 -0.92
C GLN A 157 -13.75 7.12 -1.06
N CYS A 158 -12.45 6.97 -0.75
CA CYS A 158 -11.77 5.69 -0.80
C CYS A 158 -11.72 5.07 0.60
N THR A 159 -12.07 3.79 0.71
CA THR A 159 -12.03 3.06 1.98
C THR A 159 -11.02 1.91 1.99
N SER A 160 -10.45 1.57 0.83
CA SER A 160 -9.51 0.44 0.70
C SER A 160 -8.31 0.82 -0.16
N LEU A 161 -7.12 0.56 0.38
CA LEU A 161 -5.83 0.60 -0.33
C LEU A 161 -5.21 -0.81 -0.43
N LYS A 162 -6.08 -1.86 -0.32
CA LYS A 162 -5.64 -3.25 -0.43
C LYS A 162 -4.77 -3.47 -1.66
N GLY A 163 -3.57 -4.05 -1.47
CA GLY A 163 -2.65 -4.38 -2.56
C GLY A 163 -2.21 -3.23 -3.46
N MET A 164 -2.44 -1.95 -3.05
CA MET A 164 -2.23 -0.80 -3.94
C MET A 164 -0.86 -0.77 -4.59
N PHE A 165 0.20 -1.11 -3.86
CA PHE A 165 1.58 -1.16 -4.33
C PHE A 165 2.17 -2.57 -4.28
N GLN A 166 1.33 -3.61 -4.15
CA GLN A 166 1.80 -4.99 -4.07
C GLN A 166 2.72 -5.32 -5.25
N TRP A 167 3.89 -5.94 -4.98
CA TRP A 167 4.91 -6.26 -5.97
C TRP A 167 5.58 -5.06 -6.66
N CYS A 168 5.48 -3.86 -6.11
CA CYS A 168 6.21 -2.69 -6.60
C CYS A 168 7.63 -2.67 -6.01
N LYS A 169 8.48 -3.61 -6.39
CA LYS A 169 9.81 -3.87 -5.79
C LYS A 169 10.69 -2.63 -5.65
N SER A 170 10.69 -1.74 -6.65
CA SER A 170 11.53 -0.53 -6.65
C SER A 170 10.86 0.70 -6.02
N PHE A 171 9.59 0.59 -5.60
CA PHE A 171 8.83 1.72 -5.11
C PHE A 171 9.38 2.22 -3.76
N ASN A 172 9.73 3.51 -3.72
CA ASN A 172 10.16 4.18 -2.49
C ASN A 172 9.82 5.69 -2.53
N SER A 173 8.68 6.05 -3.13
CA SER A 173 8.23 7.45 -3.18
C SER A 173 7.58 7.89 -1.87
N PRO A 174 7.70 9.18 -1.49
CA PRO A 174 7.16 9.69 -0.22
C PRO A 174 5.63 9.69 -0.21
N LEU A 175 5.04 9.21 0.90
CA LEU A 175 3.61 9.10 1.12
C LEU A 175 3.14 9.80 2.40
N ALA A 176 4.03 10.46 3.14
CA ALA A 176 3.75 10.98 4.48
C ALA A 176 2.60 11.99 4.58
N ASN A 177 2.26 12.64 3.45
CA ASN A 177 1.22 13.68 3.40
C ASN A 177 -0.15 13.17 2.92
N TRP A 178 -0.29 11.86 2.66
CA TRP A 178 -1.58 11.30 2.27
C TRP A 178 -2.57 11.31 3.44
N ASP A 179 -3.80 11.72 3.18
CA ASP A 179 -4.90 11.59 4.13
C ASP A 179 -5.55 10.22 4.01
N VAL A 180 -5.13 9.30 4.88
CA VAL A 180 -5.65 7.92 4.94
C VAL A 180 -6.73 7.72 6.00
N SER A 181 -7.24 8.80 6.61
CA SER A 181 -8.18 8.76 7.74
C SER A 181 -9.53 8.09 7.43
N LYS A 182 -9.85 7.84 6.16
CA LYS A 182 -11.07 7.12 5.73
C LYS A 182 -10.80 5.65 5.38
N ILE A 183 -9.55 5.23 5.38
CA ILE A 183 -9.18 3.87 4.98
C ILE A 183 -9.48 2.89 6.12
N THR A 184 -10.10 1.78 5.75
CA THR A 184 -10.44 0.68 6.66
C THR A 184 -9.68 -0.61 6.34
N ASN A 185 -9.16 -0.75 5.12
CA ASN A 185 -8.42 -1.92 4.67
C ASN A 185 -7.09 -1.52 4.01
N MET A 186 -5.98 -2.03 4.58
CA MET A 186 -4.61 -1.86 4.07
C MET A 186 -3.91 -3.22 3.84
N ASN A 187 -4.71 -4.32 3.71
CA ASN A 187 -4.17 -5.65 3.45
C ASN A 187 -3.21 -5.61 2.26
N SER A 188 -2.02 -6.19 2.40
CA SER A 188 -1.01 -6.31 1.34
C SER A 188 -0.60 -5.00 0.64
N MET A 189 -0.85 -3.82 1.24
CA MET A 189 -0.67 -2.54 0.54
C MET A 189 0.74 -2.34 -0.02
N PHE A 190 1.78 -2.77 0.69
CA PHE A 190 3.18 -2.68 0.29
C PHE A 190 3.85 -4.05 0.17
N GLU A 191 3.07 -5.13 0.14
CA GLU A 191 3.63 -6.48 0.04
C GLU A 191 4.62 -6.58 -1.13
N THR A 192 5.82 -7.12 -0.86
CA THR A 192 6.93 -7.23 -1.81
C THR A 192 7.42 -5.89 -2.39
N CYS A 193 7.26 -4.80 -1.62
CA CYS A 193 7.94 -3.53 -1.90
C CYS A 193 9.34 -3.53 -1.27
N GLU A 194 10.27 -4.31 -1.83
CA GLU A 194 11.59 -4.58 -1.26
C GLU A 194 12.37 -3.32 -0.86
N ASN A 195 12.27 -2.24 -1.66
CA ASN A 195 13.00 -0.98 -1.44
C ASN A 195 12.23 0.05 -0.59
N PHE A 196 10.97 -0.25 -0.20
CA PHE A 196 10.14 0.73 0.49
C PHE A 196 10.64 0.97 1.92
N ASN A 197 10.97 2.23 2.22
CA ASN A 197 11.40 2.66 3.56
C ASN A 197 11.04 4.13 3.82
N GLN A 198 9.83 4.57 3.45
CA GLN A 198 9.37 5.95 3.68
C GLN A 198 8.63 6.10 5.01
N PRO A 199 8.76 7.28 5.67
CA PRO A 199 8.11 7.53 6.94
C PRO A 199 6.59 7.61 6.79
N LEU A 200 5.86 6.85 7.62
CA LEU A 200 4.41 6.78 7.66
C LEU A 200 3.83 7.14 9.04
N GLU A 201 4.64 7.56 9.99
CA GLU A 201 4.24 7.79 11.39
C GLU A 201 3.08 8.80 11.55
N ARG A 202 2.88 9.67 10.53
CA ARG A 202 1.83 10.71 10.54
C ARG A 202 0.48 10.23 10.04
N TRP A 203 0.40 9.04 9.49
CA TRP A 203 -0.87 8.50 8.99
C TRP A 203 -1.86 8.29 10.13
N ASP A 204 -3.08 8.74 9.94
CA ASP A 204 -4.22 8.40 10.81
C ASP A 204 -4.80 7.05 10.35
N VAL A 205 -4.39 5.98 11.03
CA VAL A 205 -4.84 4.60 10.76
C VAL A 205 -5.95 4.15 11.72
N SER A 206 -6.52 5.05 12.51
CA SER A 206 -7.49 4.75 13.57
C SER A 206 -8.82 4.12 13.10
N HIS A 207 -9.03 4.04 11.78
CA HIS A 207 -10.19 3.37 11.18
C HIS A 207 -9.83 2.05 10.49
N VAL A 208 -8.55 1.69 10.43
CA VAL A 208 -8.11 0.45 9.77
C VAL A 208 -8.49 -0.75 10.62
N THR A 209 -9.05 -1.77 9.98
CA THR A 209 -9.44 -3.04 10.61
C THR A 209 -8.62 -4.22 10.11
N ASP A 210 -8.00 -4.10 8.94
CA ASP A 210 -7.21 -5.16 8.31
C ASP A 210 -5.85 -4.58 7.84
N MET A 211 -4.76 -5.06 8.45
CA MET A 211 -3.37 -4.73 8.12
C MET A 211 -2.58 -6.00 7.76
N SER A 212 -3.29 -7.10 7.47
CA SER A 212 -2.63 -8.35 7.13
C SER A 212 -1.69 -8.17 5.94
N ARG A 213 -0.46 -8.70 6.05
CA ARG A 213 0.61 -8.63 5.03
C ARG A 213 0.99 -7.22 4.55
N MET A 214 0.60 -6.14 5.27
CA MET A 214 0.78 -4.76 4.79
C MET A 214 2.20 -4.44 4.35
N PHE A 215 3.21 -4.95 5.04
CA PHE A 215 4.64 -4.77 4.75
C PHE A 215 5.36 -6.10 4.50
N ALA A 216 4.63 -7.20 4.24
CA ALA A 216 5.28 -8.48 3.99
C ALA A 216 6.33 -8.34 2.87
N GLU A 217 7.52 -8.93 3.05
CA GLU A 217 8.63 -8.87 2.10
C GLU A 217 9.18 -7.45 1.80
N CYS A 218 8.89 -6.47 2.67
CA CYS A 218 9.53 -5.15 2.63
C CYS A 218 10.90 -5.21 3.33
N SER A 219 11.89 -5.86 2.71
CA SER A 219 13.19 -6.15 3.33
C SER A 219 13.95 -4.91 3.82
N SER A 220 13.75 -3.74 3.19
CA SER A 220 14.37 -2.47 3.59
C SER A 220 13.58 -1.69 4.65
N PHE A 221 12.33 -2.09 4.97
CA PHE A 221 11.45 -1.28 5.81
C PHE A 221 11.87 -1.29 7.28
N ASN A 222 12.14 -0.11 7.84
CA ASN A 222 12.48 0.07 9.26
C ASN A 222 12.07 1.46 9.78
N GLN A 223 10.86 1.94 9.42
CA GLN A 223 10.37 3.25 9.87
C GLN A 223 9.54 3.14 11.15
N PRO A 224 9.56 4.16 12.03
CA PRO A 224 8.82 4.15 13.28
C PRO A 224 7.30 4.19 13.02
N LEU A 225 6.57 3.32 13.75
CA LEU A 225 5.12 3.19 13.69
C LEU A 225 4.46 3.28 15.07
N ALA A 226 5.21 3.62 16.12
CA ALA A 226 4.75 3.60 17.51
C ALA A 226 3.55 4.51 17.82
N LYS A 227 3.30 5.52 16.97
CA LYS A 227 2.18 6.47 17.15
C LYS A 227 0.88 6.04 16.47
N TRP A 228 0.90 4.95 15.71
CA TRP A 228 -0.32 4.45 15.07
C TRP A 228 -1.35 4.00 16.12
N ASP A 229 -2.58 4.44 15.96
CA ASP A 229 -3.72 3.91 16.68
C ASP A 229 -4.26 2.67 15.94
N VAL A 230 -3.87 1.51 16.42
CA VAL A 230 -4.26 0.20 15.85
C VAL A 230 -5.41 -0.46 16.63
N SER A 231 -6.07 0.27 17.53
CA SER A 231 -7.07 -0.26 18.46
C SER A 231 -8.31 -0.88 17.79
N LYS A 232 -8.51 -0.65 16.49
CA LYS A 232 -9.60 -1.28 15.71
C LYS A 232 -9.14 -2.41 14.79
N VAL A 233 -7.84 -2.69 14.72
CA VAL A 233 -7.31 -3.73 13.85
C VAL A 233 -7.68 -5.11 14.40
N ASN A 234 -8.20 -5.96 13.51
CA ASN A 234 -8.58 -7.34 13.82
C ASN A 234 -7.57 -8.36 13.29
N ASP A 235 -6.92 -8.05 12.16
CA ASP A 235 -5.99 -8.94 11.48
C ASP A 235 -4.66 -8.24 11.21
N MET A 236 -3.57 -8.83 11.74
CA MET A 236 -2.18 -8.42 11.53
C MET A 236 -1.33 -9.60 11.01
N SER A 237 -2.00 -10.65 10.46
CA SER A 237 -1.30 -11.83 9.94
C SER A 237 -0.24 -11.42 8.91
N GLY A 238 0.99 -11.90 9.07
CA GLY A 238 2.10 -11.63 8.15
C GLY A 238 2.47 -10.15 7.97
N MET A 239 2.00 -9.23 8.83
CA MET A 239 2.17 -7.78 8.59
C MET A 239 3.60 -7.36 8.30
N PHE A 240 4.58 -7.97 8.93
CA PHE A 240 6.02 -7.71 8.74
C PHE A 240 6.78 -8.97 8.30
N ALA A 241 6.11 -10.00 7.80
CA ALA A 241 6.78 -11.22 7.36
C ALA A 241 7.91 -10.90 6.37
N ASN A 242 9.10 -11.50 6.56
CA ASN A 242 10.30 -11.27 5.74
C ASN A 242 10.78 -9.79 5.70
N CYS A 243 10.43 -8.99 6.72
CA CYS A 243 11.00 -7.64 6.89
C CYS A 243 12.36 -7.75 7.61
N GLU A 244 13.41 -8.10 6.86
CA GLU A 244 14.73 -8.40 7.42
C GLU A 244 15.33 -7.25 8.25
N SER A 245 15.06 -5.99 7.85
CA SER A 245 15.60 -4.77 8.50
C SER A 245 14.75 -4.29 9.68
N PHE A 246 13.51 -4.79 9.85
CA PHE A 246 12.55 -4.20 10.78
C PHE A 246 12.91 -4.48 12.24
N ASN A 247 13.08 -3.42 13.04
CA ASN A 247 13.32 -3.49 14.48
C ASN A 247 12.81 -2.24 15.22
N GLN A 248 11.60 -1.76 14.89
CA GLN A 248 11.02 -0.58 15.55
C GLN A 248 10.12 -0.96 16.72
N PRO A 249 10.06 -0.12 17.78
CA PRO A 249 9.26 -0.41 18.97
C PRO A 249 7.76 -0.35 18.65
N LEU A 250 7.04 -1.40 19.04
CA LEU A 250 5.60 -1.57 18.89
C LEU A 250 4.87 -1.81 20.22
N GLY A 251 5.57 -1.81 21.34
CA GLY A 251 5.01 -2.14 22.66
C GLY A 251 3.92 -1.18 23.15
N SER A 252 3.73 -0.02 22.52
CA SER A 252 2.66 0.92 22.81
C SER A 252 1.33 0.64 22.08
N TRP A 253 1.32 -0.28 21.13
CA TRP A 253 0.11 -0.60 20.36
C TRP A 253 -0.96 -1.26 21.23
N ASP A 254 -2.19 -0.82 21.08
CA ASP A 254 -3.36 -1.50 21.64
C ASP A 254 -3.84 -2.59 20.65
N VAL A 255 -3.41 -3.84 20.91
CA VAL A 255 -3.78 -5.01 20.10
C VAL A 255 -4.96 -5.78 20.69
N SER A 256 -5.70 -5.21 21.63
CA SER A 256 -6.78 -5.88 22.37
C SER A 256 -7.98 -6.34 21.50
N GLN A 257 -8.06 -5.87 20.27
CA GLN A 257 -9.09 -6.33 19.31
C GLN A 257 -8.54 -7.32 18.27
N VAL A 258 -7.22 -7.53 18.22
CA VAL A 258 -6.58 -8.42 17.24
C VAL A 258 -6.92 -9.88 17.55
N THR A 259 -7.30 -10.62 16.51
CA THR A 259 -7.63 -12.05 16.59
C THR A 259 -6.64 -12.92 15.82
N GLN A 260 -5.92 -12.33 14.85
CA GLN A 260 -4.99 -13.01 13.95
C GLN A 260 -3.63 -12.30 13.95
N THR A 261 -2.55 -13.04 14.27
CA THR A 261 -1.16 -12.56 14.21
C THR A 261 -0.23 -13.62 13.62
N SER A 262 -0.79 -14.63 12.90
CA SER A 262 0.02 -15.68 12.30
C SER A 262 1.12 -15.10 11.41
N GLY A 263 2.36 -15.56 11.56
CA GLY A 263 3.50 -15.09 10.79
C GLY A 263 3.81 -13.59 10.87
N MET A 264 3.24 -12.83 11.84
CA MET A 264 3.37 -11.37 11.87
C MET A 264 4.82 -10.88 11.77
N PHE A 265 5.77 -11.58 12.37
CA PHE A 265 7.20 -11.29 12.32
C PHE A 265 7.99 -12.46 11.73
N PHE A 266 7.36 -13.32 10.95
CA PHE A 266 8.03 -14.46 10.31
C PHE A 266 9.29 -13.97 9.58
N ASP A 267 10.45 -14.59 9.85
CA ASP A 267 11.77 -14.28 9.29
C ASP A 267 12.20 -12.79 9.40
N CYS A 268 11.74 -12.11 10.48
CA CYS A 268 12.24 -10.78 10.84
C CYS A 268 13.55 -10.94 11.63
N ALA A 269 14.66 -11.15 10.93
CA ALA A 269 15.93 -11.52 11.53
C ALA A 269 16.44 -10.56 12.61
N LEU A 270 16.21 -9.25 12.43
CA LEU A 270 16.68 -8.20 13.36
C LEU A 270 15.65 -7.82 14.44
N PHE A 271 14.40 -8.28 14.34
CA PHE A 271 13.36 -7.85 15.28
C PHE A 271 13.64 -8.37 16.70
N ASN A 272 13.76 -7.44 17.65
CA ASN A 272 13.99 -7.76 19.08
C ASN A 272 13.43 -6.66 20.00
N GLN A 273 12.18 -6.22 19.77
CA GLN A 273 11.55 -5.22 20.60
C GLN A 273 10.59 -5.82 21.63
N PRO A 274 10.47 -5.24 22.84
CA PRO A 274 9.60 -5.75 23.88
C PRO A 274 8.13 -5.61 23.48
N LEU A 275 7.36 -6.68 23.69
CA LEU A 275 5.92 -6.78 23.42
C LEU A 275 5.14 -7.24 24.66
N ASP A 276 5.76 -7.23 25.82
CA ASP A 276 5.21 -7.70 27.11
C ASP A 276 3.90 -7.01 27.52
N ARG A 277 3.65 -5.79 27.00
CA ARG A 277 2.45 -4.99 27.29
C ARG A 277 1.26 -5.30 26.40
N TRP A 278 1.42 -6.12 25.37
CA TRP A 278 0.33 -6.47 24.46
C TRP A 278 -0.74 -7.30 25.17
N ASN A 279 -2.00 -6.92 25.01
CA ASN A 279 -3.12 -7.75 25.43
C ASN A 279 -3.52 -8.68 24.28
N VAL A 280 -3.10 -9.94 24.36
CA VAL A 280 -3.35 -10.97 23.34
C VAL A 280 -4.50 -11.93 23.70
N GLU A 281 -5.34 -11.59 24.68
CA GLU A 281 -6.43 -12.47 25.14
C GLU A 281 -7.44 -12.84 24.05
N LYS A 282 -7.55 -12.02 22.98
CA LYS A 282 -8.43 -12.32 21.85
C LYS A 282 -7.73 -13.03 20.68
N VAL A 283 -6.40 -13.10 20.68
CA VAL A 283 -5.68 -13.72 19.58
C VAL A 283 -5.90 -15.23 19.61
N THR A 284 -6.43 -15.78 18.53
CA THR A 284 -6.70 -17.21 18.39
C THR A 284 -5.70 -17.90 17.47
N ASN A 285 -4.99 -17.15 16.62
CA ASN A 285 -3.97 -17.67 15.73
C ASN A 285 -2.71 -16.79 15.78
N MET A 286 -1.60 -17.35 16.20
CA MET A 286 -0.25 -16.78 16.23
C MET A 286 0.79 -17.78 15.71
N CYS A 287 0.36 -18.71 14.83
CA CYS A 287 1.23 -19.69 14.19
C CYS A 287 2.42 -18.99 13.53
N GLY A 288 3.64 -19.50 13.73
CA GLY A 288 4.85 -18.96 13.13
C GLY A 288 5.16 -17.49 13.44
N MET A 289 4.49 -16.86 14.43
CA MET A 289 4.61 -15.40 14.65
C MET A 289 6.04 -14.90 14.77
N PHE A 290 6.94 -15.69 15.37
CA PHE A 290 8.36 -15.38 15.51
C PHE A 290 9.25 -16.46 14.90
N PHE A 291 8.75 -17.19 13.92
CA PHE A 291 9.52 -18.20 13.19
C PHE A 291 10.73 -17.54 12.52
N LYS A 292 11.93 -18.11 12.66
CA LYS A 292 13.22 -17.57 12.17
C LYS A 292 13.56 -16.15 12.64
N CYS A 293 12.91 -15.60 13.68
CA CYS A 293 13.32 -14.34 14.29
C CYS A 293 14.62 -14.52 15.09
N THR A 294 15.76 -14.59 14.41
CA THR A 294 17.05 -15.01 14.98
C THR A 294 17.61 -14.07 16.05
N SER A 295 17.09 -12.85 16.17
CA SER A 295 17.44 -11.90 17.23
C SER A 295 16.43 -11.85 18.38
N PHE A 296 15.20 -12.39 18.22
CA PHE A 296 14.13 -12.20 19.17
C PHE A 296 14.36 -13.02 20.46
N ASN A 297 14.59 -12.34 21.58
CA ASN A 297 14.81 -12.93 22.89
C ASN A 297 14.03 -12.22 24.01
N GLN A 298 12.94 -11.53 23.69
CA GLN A 298 12.15 -10.81 24.68
C GLN A 298 11.19 -11.73 25.43
N SER A 299 10.99 -11.44 26.72
CA SER A 299 10.04 -12.21 27.53
C SER A 299 8.59 -11.79 27.18
N LEU A 300 7.75 -12.81 26.99
CA LEU A 300 6.32 -12.68 26.80
C LEU A 300 5.53 -13.29 27.98
N GLU A 301 6.18 -13.47 29.14
CA GLU A 301 5.58 -14.11 30.31
C GLU A 301 4.31 -13.40 30.81
N ALA A 302 4.18 -12.11 30.54
CA ALA A 302 3.00 -11.32 30.92
C ALA A 302 1.77 -11.59 30.03
N TRP A 303 1.96 -12.25 28.87
CA TRP A 303 0.86 -12.54 27.96
C TRP A 303 -0.09 -13.58 28.55
N LYS A 304 -1.38 -13.27 28.48
CA LYS A 304 -2.47 -14.19 28.79
C LYS A 304 -2.96 -14.79 27.49
N ILE A 305 -2.53 -15.99 27.21
CA ILE A 305 -2.84 -16.69 25.96
C ILE A 305 -4.30 -17.11 25.95
N ASN A 306 -4.97 -16.87 24.82
CA ASN A 306 -6.31 -17.37 24.57
C ASN A 306 -6.31 -18.92 24.63
N PRO A 307 -7.21 -19.55 25.39
CA PRO A 307 -7.25 -21.02 25.44
C PRO A 307 -7.41 -21.69 24.08
N LEU A 308 -8.07 -21.06 23.13
CA LEU A 308 -8.25 -21.58 21.76
C LEU A 308 -6.95 -21.59 20.95
N ALA A 309 -5.96 -20.76 21.31
CA ALA A 309 -4.66 -20.74 20.64
C ALA A 309 -3.75 -21.92 21.03
N TYR A 310 -3.99 -22.58 22.19
CA TYR A 310 -3.09 -23.63 22.66
C TYR A 310 -3.07 -24.90 21.79
N THR A 311 -4.10 -25.19 21.02
CA THR A 311 -4.15 -26.39 20.18
C THR A 311 -3.37 -26.23 18.88
N GLU A 312 -3.88 -25.41 17.95
CA GLU A 312 -3.29 -25.23 16.63
C GLU A 312 -2.77 -23.81 16.40
N GLY A 313 -3.29 -22.85 17.17
CA GLY A 313 -3.00 -21.42 16.98
C GLY A 313 -1.60 -20.95 17.38
N MET A 314 -0.68 -21.84 17.79
CA MET A 314 0.71 -21.51 18.18
C MET A 314 1.76 -22.38 17.47
N LEU A 315 1.37 -23.14 16.46
CA LEU A 315 2.26 -23.99 15.68
C LEU A 315 3.50 -23.23 15.22
N GLY A 316 4.70 -23.77 15.49
CA GLY A 316 5.96 -23.22 15.03
C GLY A 316 6.29 -21.78 15.47
N MET A 317 5.59 -21.25 16.47
CA MET A 317 5.68 -19.83 16.85
C MET A 317 7.11 -19.33 17.07
N PHE A 318 8.01 -20.15 17.63
CA PHE A 318 9.38 -19.78 17.98
C PHE A 318 10.44 -20.65 17.27
N VAL A 319 10.10 -21.42 16.27
CA VAL A 319 11.07 -22.24 15.55
C VAL A 319 12.20 -21.36 15.01
N ALA A 320 13.45 -21.75 15.28
CA ALA A 320 14.65 -20.98 14.97
C ALA A 320 14.70 -19.55 15.57
N SER A 321 13.97 -19.31 16.67
CA SER A 321 14.03 -18.07 17.46
C SER A 321 14.64 -18.34 18.85
N PRO A 322 15.58 -17.52 19.36
CA PRO A 322 16.14 -17.65 20.69
C PRO A 322 15.10 -17.63 21.82
N ALA A 323 13.94 -17.02 21.60
CA ALA A 323 12.84 -17.00 22.55
C ALA A 323 12.30 -18.40 22.89
N ALA A 324 12.50 -19.40 22.03
CA ALA A 324 12.11 -20.80 22.27
C ALA A 324 12.70 -21.38 23.56
N GLU A 325 13.87 -20.90 24.00
CA GLU A 325 14.61 -21.35 25.18
C GLU A 325 14.23 -20.59 26.46
N LEU A 326 13.34 -19.58 26.38
CA LEU A 326 12.99 -18.80 27.56
C LEU A 326 12.02 -19.57 28.51
N PRO A 327 12.12 -19.34 29.83
CA PRO A 327 11.38 -20.13 30.82
C PRO A 327 9.86 -20.11 30.69
N PHE A 328 9.27 -19.02 30.15
CA PHE A 328 7.83 -18.92 29.95
C PHE A 328 7.31 -19.86 28.84
N VAL A 329 8.15 -20.19 27.88
CA VAL A 329 7.80 -21.11 26.76
C VAL A 329 7.62 -22.55 27.31
N ALA A 330 8.41 -22.96 28.31
CA ALA A 330 8.21 -24.26 28.96
C ALA A 330 6.82 -24.35 29.60
N LYS A 331 6.34 -23.28 30.26
CA LYS A 331 4.99 -23.23 30.84
C LYS A 331 3.89 -23.36 29.77
N TRP A 332 4.08 -22.75 28.59
CA TRP A 332 3.13 -22.86 27.50
C TRP A 332 3.10 -24.25 26.87
N ARG A 333 4.27 -24.94 26.77
CA ARG A 333 4.35 -26.36 26.35
C ARG A 333 3.62 -27.27 27.32
N GLU A 334 3.81 -27.06 28.63
CA GLU A 334 3.08 -27.81 29.69
C GLU A 334 1.57 -27.59 29.63
N ALA A 335 1.11 -26.43 29.17
CA ALA A 335 -0.30 -26.11 28.96
C ALA A 335 -0.90 -26.73 27.67
N GLY A 336 -0.09 -27.44 26.87
CA GLY A 336 -0.52 -28.20 25.70
C GLY A 336 -0.35 -27.45 24.36
N SER A 337 0.50 -26.38 24.32
CA SER A 337 0.78 -25.69 23.07
C SER A 337 1.70 -26.49 22.13
N GLN A 338 1.41 -26.45 20.84
CA GLN A 338 2.19 -27.10 19.78
C GLN A 338 3.26 -26.16 19.21
N LEU A 339 4.08 -25.57 20.10
CA LEU A 339 5.05 -24.52 19.73
C LEU A 339 6.18 -25.01 18.82
N ASP A 340 6.48 -26.28 18.86
CA ASP A 340 7.64 -26.90 18.17
C ASP A 340 7.20 -27.72 16.94
N ASP A 341 5.89 -27.97 16.80
CA ASP A 341 5.35 -28.70 15.67
C ASP A 341 5.40 -27.80 14.44
N VAL A 342 6.07 -28.26 13.40
CA VAL A 342 6.13 -27.60 12.10
C VAL A 342 5.41 -28.53 11.16
N GLU A 343 4.28 -28.14 10.60
CA GLU A 343 3.76 -28.81 9.44
C GLU A 343 4.79 -28.64 8.29
N GLU A 344 5.05 -29.72 7.53
CA GLU A 344 5.99 -29.68 6.40
C GLU A 344 5.69 -28.57 5.37
N ASP A 345 4.53 -27.91 5.48
CA ASP A 345 4.01 -26.86 4.62
C ASP A 345 3.95 -25.47 5.28
N MET A 346 4.57 -25.25 6.47
CA MET A 346 4.66 -23.89 7.07
C MET A 346 5.66 -22.98 6.34
N ASP A 347 5.62 -22.99 5.01
CA ASP A 347 6.21 -21.96 4.18
C ASP A 347 5.10 -20.98 3.83
N PRO A 348 5.07 -19.75 4.41
CA PRO A 348 4.06 -18.77 4.03
C PRO A 348 4.12 -18.40 2.54
N GLU A 349 5.24 -18.71 1.86
CA GLU A 349 5.32 -18.60 0.41
C GLU A 349 4.47 -19.67 -0.30
N LYS A 350 4.22 -20.84 0.30
CA LYS A 350 3.43 -21.91 -0.32
C LYS A 350 1.92 -21.72 -0.20
N GLU A 351 1.42 -21.08 0.85
CA GLU A 351 -0.03 -20.91 1.06
C GLU A 351 -0.66 -19.90 0.07
N TYR A 352 0.18 -19.14 -0.67
CA TYR A 352 -0.24 -18.09 -1.60
C TYR A 352 0.14 -18.34 -3.06
N ILE A 353 0.85 -19.46 -3.38
CA ILE A 353 1.21 -19.87 -4.76
C ILE A 353 0.24 -20.92 -5.31
N THR A 354 -0.65 -21.49 -4.49
CA THR A 354 -1.60 -22.51 -4.93
C THR A 354 -2.95 -21.92 -5.30
N GLU A 355 -2.99 -20.99 -6.23
CA GLU A 355 -4.08 -20.86 -7.20
C GLU A 355 -3.47 -20.27 -8.48
N GLU A 356 -2.92 -21.18 -9.33
CA GLU A 356 -2.66 -20.92 -10.74
C GLU A 356 -3.99 -20.76 -11.53
#